data_1431c3091e4de40435c2d6127f3f4630
#
_entry.id   1431c3091e4de40435c2d6127f3f4630
#
_cell.length_a   1.000
_cell.length_b   1.000
_cell.length_c   1.000
_cell.angle_alpha   90.00
_cell.angle_beta   90.00
_cell.angle_gamma   90.00
#
_symmetry.space_group_name_H-M   'P 1'
#
loop_
_entity.id
_entity.type
_entity.pdbx_description
1 polymer ?
#
loop_
_entity_poly.entity_id
_entity_poly.type
_entity_poly.pdbx_seq_one_letter_code
_entity_poly.pdbx_strand_id
1 'polypeptide(L)'
;MYFSEKFEVEKSLIEKYGAINISLVCDLPLFIDPMLIFNSKKREYKKLHEYLIKFFAFLTDKSENKVKIDDIMAYFMFPEVKNNWLGYSKVGNEGRGLGKTFAHFLSENLKFIMADNGISKSKHVEKALLIYDGNGKDKISDLTANLILDYLATYTQNFAKQYIDPKYISYFYLDSTFNFKTQSFENVEYQLPYIINRKGEKEYVLLTPFDILREDDTARIVPDVFSRRGICKNACRRRKDAA
;
A
#
# COMPACT_ATOMS: atom_id res chain seq x y z
N MET A 1 -3.14 -20.24 -4.01
CA MET A 1 -3.39 -19.68 -5.36
C MET A 1 -2.65 -18.36 -5.47
N TYR A 2 -1.78 -18.26 -6.45
CA TYR A 2 -1.03 -17.04 -6.75
C TYR A 2 -1.72 -16.22 -7.84
N PHE A 3 -1.33 -14.95 -7.96
CA PHE A 3 -1.79 -14.07 -9.04
C PHE A 3 -1.56 -14.68 -10.42
N SER A 4 -0.36 -15.21 -10.67
CA SER A 4 -0.02 -15.90 -11.93
C SER A 4 -0.95 -17.07 -12.26
N GLU A 5 -1.32 -17.88 -11.26
CA GLU A 5 -2.21 -19.01 -11.41
C GLU A 5 -3.66 -18.57 -11.70
N LYS A 6 -4.12 -17.54 -10.97
CA LYS A 6 -5.49 -17.04 -11.08
C LYS A 6 -5.76 -16.39 -12.43
N PHE A 7 -4.81 -15.62 -12.94
CA PHE A 7 -4.97 -14.83 -14.16
C PHE A 7 -4.29 -15.47 -15.38
N GLU A 8 -3.83 -16.72 -15.26
CA GLU A 8 -3.24 -17.51 -16.36
C GLU A 8 -2.05 -16.79 -17.02
N VAL A 9 -1.21 -16.10 -16.20
CA VAL A 9 -0.03 -15.35 -16.65
C VAL A 9 1.24 -16.03 -16.16
N GLU A 10 2.26 -16.10 -17.01
CA GLU A 10 3.55 -16.63 -16.59
C GLU A 10 4.17 -15.79 -15.48
N LYS A 11 4.64 -16.46 -14.43
CA LYS A 11 5.34 -15.80 -13.30
C LYS A 11 6.53 -14.96 -13.77
N SER A 12 7.27 -15.44 -14.77
CA SER A 12 8.40 -14.78 -15.40
C SER A 12 8.04 -13.39 -15.97
N LEU A 13 6.83 -13.21 -16.51
CA LEU A 13 6.35 -11.93 -17.02
C LEU A 13 6.08 -10.93 -15.87
N ILE A 14 5.51 -11.40 -14.76
CA ILE A 14 5.29 -10.55 -13.57
C ILE A 14 6.63 -10.08 -13.02
N GLU A 15 7.60 -10.99 -12.88
CA GLU A 15 8.95 -10.67 -12.41
C GLU A 15 9.68 -9.71 -13.36
N LYS A 16 9.57 -9.93 -14.67
CA LYS A 16 10.16 -9.05 -15.71
C LYS A 16 9.52 -7.67 -15.71
N TYR A 17 8.23 -7.58 -15.42
CA TYR A 17 7.52 -6.30 -15.26
C TYR A 17 7.98 -5.55 -14.00
N GLY A 18 8.65 -6.23 -13.08
CA GLY A 18 9.14 -5.69 -11.82
C GLY A 18 8.12 -5.77 -10.69
N ALA A 19 7.06 -6.56 -10.83
CA ALA A 19 6.06 -6.77 -9.80
C ALA A 19 6.32 -8.04 -9.00
N ILE A 20 5.70 -8.13 -7.80
CA ILE A 20 5.68 -9.36 -7.02
C ILE A 20 4.49 -10.24 -7.42
N ASN A 21 4.71 -11.55 -7.53
CA ASN A 21 3.63 -12.53 -7.72
C ASN A 21 2.93 -12.81 -6.40
N ILE A 22 1.94 -12.00 -6.05
CA ILE A 22 1.22 -12.04 -4.79
C ILE A 22 0.42 -13.33 -4.60
N SER A 23 0.22 -13.73 -3.32
CA SER A 23 -0.72 -14.77 -2.94
C SER A 23 -2.12 -14.16 -2.83
N LEU A 24 -3.14 -14.83 -3.38
CA LEU A 24 -4.55 -14.45 -3.26
C LEU A 24 -5.29 -15.30 -2.21
N VAL A 25 -4.55 -15.79 -1.22
CA VAL A 25 -5.09 -16.63 -0.12
C VAL A 25 -4.71 -16.06 1.25
N CYS A 26 -3.54 -15.43 1.33
CA CYS A 26 -3.01 -14.81 2.55
C CYS A 26 -2.09 -13.67 2.16
N ASP A 27 -1.94 -12.70 3.05
CA ASP A 27 -1.00 -11.60 2.83
C ASP A 27 0.44 -12.09 2.80
N LEU A 28 1.27 -11.37 2.06
CA LEU A 28 2.71 -11.52 2.10
C LEU A 28 3.29 -10.61 3.19
N PRO A 29 4.23 -11.08 4.04
CA PRO A 29 4.84 -10.28 5.11
C PRO A 29 5.84 -9.26 4.53
N LEU A 30 5.34 -8.39 3.68
CA LEU A 30 6.05 -7.31 3.02
C LEU A 30 5.32 -6.00 3.29
N PHE A 31 6.05 -4.90 3.23
CA PHE A 31 5.49 -3.57 3.37
C PHE A 31 6.08 -2.61 2.33
N ILE A 32 5.29 -1.61 1.93
CA ILE A 32 5.74 -0.53 1.07
C ILE A 32 6.60 0.40 1.91
N ASP A 33 7.88 0.57 1.51
CA ASP A 33 8.81 1.46 2.20
C ASP A 33 8.96 2.78 1.41
N PRO A 34 8.42 3.90 1.91
CA PRO A 34 8.53 5.19 1.24
C PRO A 34 9.99 5.65 1.08
N MET A 35 10.92 5.13 1.89
CA MET A 35 12.35 5.43 1.73
C MET A 35 12.95 4.80 0.47
N LEU A 36 12.42 3.67 0.01
CA LEU A 36 12.81 3.08 -1.28
C LEU A 36 12.31 3.94 -2.44
N ILE A 37 11.10 4.51 -2.32
CA ILE A 37 10.57 5.48 -3.30
C ILE A 37 11.47 6.72 -3.35
N PHE A 38 11.80 7.30 -2.19
CA PHE A 38 12.65 8.48 -2.07
C PHE A 38 14.06 8.29 -2.65
N ASN A 39 14.71 7.18 -2.31
CA ASN A 39 16.10 6.90 -2.73
C ASN A 39 16.21 6.42 -4.18
N SER A 40 15.09 6.21 -4.86
CA SER A 40 15.08 5.71 -6.23
C SER A 40 15.51 6.79 -7.24
N LYS A 41 16.21 6.35 -8.29
CA LYS A 41 16.55 7.19 -9.43
C LYS A 41 15.45 7.28 -10.49
N LYS A 42 14.39 6.47 -10.37
CA LYS A 42 13.26 6.43 -11.31
C LYS A 42 12.47 7.73 -11.25
N ARG A 43 12.18 8.29 -12.44
CA ARG A 43 11.46 9.58 -12.54
C ARG A 43 10.05 9.53 -11.95
N GLU A 44 9.36 8.41 -12.14
CA GLU A 44 8.04 8.19 -11.56
C GLU A 44 8.06 8.22 -10.03
N TYR A 45 9.07 7.62 -9.39
CA TYR A 45 9.18 7.61 -7.93
C TYR A 45 9.55 8.97 -7.36
N LYS A 46 10.33 9.77 -8.08
CA LYS A 46 10.57 11.16 -7.68
C LYS A 46 9.26 11.95 -7.63
N LYS A 47 8.39 11.79 -8.65
CA LYS A 47 7.07 12.43 -8.66
C LYS A 47 6.18 11.94 -7.52
N LEU A 48 6.19 10.62 -7.21
CA LEU A 48 5.45 10.09 -6.06
C LEU A 48 5.95 10.69 -4.76
N HIS A 49 7.26 10.76 -4.57
CA HIS A 49 7.84 11.38 -3.37
C HIS A 49 7.47 12.87 -3.24
N GLU A 50 7.53 13.63 -4.32
CA GLU A 50 7.10 15.03 -4.34
C GLU A 50 5.60 15.17 -3.98
N TYR A 51 4.77 14.27 -4.46
CA TYR A 51 3.35 14.22 -4.12
C TYR A 51 3.13 13.89 -2.63
N LEU A 52 3.84 12.91 -2.07
CA LEU A 52 3.79 12.58 -0.64
C LEU A 52 4.16 13.80 0.22
N ILE A 53 5.27 14.47 -0.08
CA ILE A 53 5.71 15.67 0.64
C ILE A 53 4.66 16.79 0.56
N LYS A 54 4.08 17.02 -0.61
CA LYS A 54 3.03 18.03 -0.80
C LYS A 54 1.78 17.70 -0.01
N PHE A 55 1.40 16.43 0.08
CA PHE A 55 0.24 16.01 0.87
C PHE A 55 0.49 16.21 2.37
N PHE A 56 1.66 15.84 2.88
CA PHE A 56 2.02 16.09 4.28
C PHE A 56 2.09 17.58 4.62
N ALA A 57 2.60 18.41 3.71
CA ALA A 57 2.58 19.87 3.90
C ALA A 57 1.13 20.40 3.99
N PHE A 58 0.23 19.89 3.15
CA PHE A 58 -1.21 20.19 3.22
C PHE A 58 -1.82 19.77 4.57
N LEU A 59 -1.53 18.55 5.06
CA LEU A 59 -2.02 18.09 6.35
C LEU A 59 -1.50 18.97 7.50
N THR A 60 -0.24 19.41 7.43
CA THR A 60 0.36 20.29 8.44
C THR A 60 -0.37 21.63 8.48
N ASP A 61 -0.60 22.25 7.33
CA ASP A 61 -1.36 23.51 7.23
C ASP A 61 -2.76 23.36 7.83
N LYS A 62 -3.46 22.25 7.54
CA LYS A 62 -4.77 21.97 8.13
C LYS A 62 -4.74 21.83 9.64
N SER A 63 -3.73 21.16 10.19
CA SER A 63 -3.59 20.96 11.64
C SER A 63 -3.24 22.27 12.38
N GLU A 64 -2.53 23.20 11.72
CA GLU A 64 -2.14 24.50 12.31
C GLU A 64 -3.28 25.52 12.32
N ASN A 65 -4.18 25.49 11.36
CA ASN A 65 -5.23 26.50 11.17
C ASN A 65 -6.43 26.36 12.14
N LYS A 66 -6.29 25.60 13.25
CA LYS A 66 -7.29 25.46 14.34
C LYS A 66 -8.72 25.14 13.86
N VAL A 67 -8.85 24.49 12.72
CA VAL A 67 -10.13 23.91 12.30
C VAL A 67 -10.48 22.82 13.31
N LYS A 68 -11.74 22.66 13.65
CA LYS A 68 -12.17 21.59 14.55
C LYS A 68 -11.64 20.25 14.02
N ILE A 69 -11.06 19.43 14.90
CA ILE A 69 -10.47 18.15 14.53
C ILE A 69 -11.46 17.31 13.72
N ASP A 70 -12.76 17.32 14.09
CA ASP A 70 -13.79 16.57 13.36
C ASP A 70 -13.94 17.00 11.90
N ASP A 71 -13.74 18.29 11.58
CA ASP A 71 -13.89 18.82 10.21
C ASP A 71 -12.71 18.42 9.31
N ILE A 72 -11.54 18.17 9.89
CA ILE A 72 -10.33 17.79 9.14
C ILE A 72 -10.02 16.29 9.24
N MET A 73 -10.71 15.57 10.10
CA MET A 73 -10.46 14.14 10.36
C MET A 73 -10.47 13.30 9.09
N ALA A 74 -11.34 13.62 8.13
CA ALA A 74 -11.43 12.92 6.84
C ALA A 74 -10.11 12.91 6.06
N TYR A 75 -9.25 13.94 6.22
CA TYR A 75 -7.94 14.00 5.57
C TYR A 75 -6.89 13.12 6.21
N PHE A 76 -7.12 12.68 7.45
CA PHE A 76 -6.21 11.85 8.24
C PHE A 76 -6.65 10.38 8.32
N MET A 77 -7.80 10.04 7.74
CA MET A 77 -8.30 8.67 7.68
C MET A 77 -7.75 7.96 6.46
N PHE A 78 -7.00 6.89 6.68
CA PHE A 78 -6.42 6.07 5.62
C PHE A 78 -6.96 4.64 5.78
N PRO A 79 -7.97 4.24 4.97
CA PRO A 79 -8.46 2.87 4.97
C PRO A 79 -7.35 1.91 4.51
N GLU A 80 -7.42 0.67 4.96
CA GLU A 80 -6.47 -0.35 4.52
C GLU A 80 -6.61 -0.62 3.02
N VAL A 81 -5.47 -0.61 2.31
CA VAL A 81 -5.40 -0.99 0.90
C VAL A 81 -5.17 -2.51 0.80
N LYS A 82 -6.16 -3.29 1.23
CA LYS A 82 -6.11 -4.76 1.31
C LYS A 82 -5.90 -5.47 -0.04
N ASN A 83 -6.15 -4.77 -1.14
CA ASN A 83 -6.16 -5.34 -2.49
C ASN A 83 -4.76 -5.60 -3.05
N ASN A 84 -3.70 -5.12 -2.39
CA ASN A 84 -2.30 -5.40 -2.72
C ASN A 84 -1.75 -6.68 -2.04
N TRP A 85 -2.54 -7.30 -1.13
CA TRP A 85 -2.19 -8.55 -0.43
C TRP A 85 -0.86 -8.51 0.30
N LEU A 86 -0.55 -7.36 0.90
CA LEU A 86 0.63 -7.14 1.73
C LEU A 86 0.19 -6.97 3.20
N GLY A 87 0.94 -7.54 4.12
CA GLY A 87 0.63 -7.48 5.55
C GLY A 87 0.79 -8.81 6.27
N TYR A 88 0.00 -9.03 7.32
CA TYR A 88 0.14 -10.18 8.21
C TYR A 88 -1.12 -11.06 8.32
N SER A 89 -2.13 -10.84 7.51
CA SER A 89 -3.31 -11.70 7.52
C SER A 89 -2.97 -13.12 7.09
N LYS A 90 -3.14 -14.08 8.00
CA LYS A 90 -2.90 -15.50 7.73
C LYS A 90 -3.96 -16.13 6.82
N VAL A 91 -5.12 -15.50 6.73
CA VAL A 91 -6.28 -15.96 5.94
C VAL A 91 -7.04 -14.75 5.39
N GLY A 92 -7.04 -14.63 4.07
CA GLY A 92 -7.62 -13.44 3.41
C GLY A 92 -6.68 -12.24 3.48
N ASN A 93 -7.24 -11.09 3.21
CA ASN A 93 -6.57 -9.79 3.18
C ASN A 93 -7.33 -8.74 4.01
N GLU A 94 -8.07 -9.17 5.03
CA GLU A 94 -8.82 -8.27 5.91
C GLU A 94 -7.96 -7.87 7.10
N GLY A 95 -7.59 -6.61 7.20
CA GLY A 95 -6.92 -5.98 8.32
C GLY A 95 -7.74 -4.81 8.88
N ARG A 96 -7.12 -4.03 9.75
CA ARG A 96 -7.70 -2.82 10.34
C ARG A 96 -6.91 -1.64 9.85
N GLY A 97 -7.38 -0.91 8.87
CA GLY A 97 -6.75 0.32 8.39
C GLY A 97 -6.44 1.33 9.51
N LEU A 98 -5.76 2.41 9.16
CA LEU A 98 -5.38 3.47 10.09
C LEU A 98 -6.63 4.19 10.62
N GLY A 99 -7.04 3.81 11.81
CA GLY A 99 -8.28 4.28 12.43
C GLY A 99 -8.17 5.66 13.07
N LYS A 100 -9.26 6.11 13.71
CA LYS A 100 -9.38 7.43 14.36
C LYS A 100 -8.22 7.75 15.32
N THR A 101 -7.73 6.77 16.07
CA THR A 101 -6.61 6.97 17.01
C THR A 101 -5.34 7.40 16.29
N PHE A 102 -5.02 6.79 15.15
CA PHE A 102 -3.87 7.20 14.34
C PHE A 102 -4.10 8.57 13.70
N ALA A 103 -5.30 8.84 13.21
CA ALA A 103 -5.65 10.14 12.65
C ALA A 103 -5.51 11.27 13.69
N HIS A 104 -5.98 11.06 14.93
CA HIS A 104 -5.76 12.00 16.03
C HIS A 104 -4.27 12.20 16.33
N PHE A 105 -3.54 11.10 16.51
CA PHE A 105 -2.10 11.15 16.72
C PHE A 105 -1.38 11.95 15.63
N LEU A 106 -1.66 11.65 14.36
CA LEU A 106 -1.04 12.33 13.24
C LEU A 106 -1.39 13.82 13.21
N SER A 107 -2.66 14.19 13.42
CA SER A 107 -3.11 15.59 13.40
C SER A 107 -2.49 16.43 14.53
N GLU A 108 -2.25 15.84 15.69
CA GLU A 108 -1.66 16.52 16.85
C GLU A 108 -0.13 16.66 16.75
N ASN A 109 0.52 15.67 16.15
CA ASN A 109 1.98 15.56 16.16
C ASN A 109 2.66 15.95 14.84
N LEU A 110 1.91 16.08 13.74
CA LEU A 110 2.48 16.32 12.41
C LEU A 110 3.34 17.61 12.37
N LYS A 111 2.92 18.66 13.05
CA LYS A 111 3.69 19.90 13.18
C LYS A 111 5.06 19.68 13.81
N PHE A 112 5.11 18.95 14.93
CA PHE A 112 6.36 18.62 15.61
C PHE A 112 7.22 17.71 14.75
N ILE A 113 6.61 16.72 14.12
CA ILE A 113 7.26 15.81 13.17
C ILE A 113 7.90 16.60 12.04
N MET A 114 7.22 17.59 11.48
CA MET A 114 7.72 18.42 10.39
C MET A 114 8.77 19.45 10.82
N ALA A 115 8.69 19.96 12.06
CA ALA A 115 9.56 21.02 12.57
C ALA A 115 10.87 20.50 13.17
N ASP A 116 10.79 19.46 14.01
CA ASP A 116 11.87 19.02 14.90
C ASP A 116 13.07 18.40 14.17
N ASN A 117 12.87 17.80 13.00
CA ASN A 117 13.93 17.09 12.30
C ASN A 117 14.58 17.87 11.15
N GLY A 118 14.38 19.19 11.07
CA GLY A 118 14.82 19.94 9.90
C GLY A 118 14.21 19.41 8.60
N ILE A 119 13.05 18.76 8.71
CA ILE A 119 12.32 18.13 7.60
C ILE A 119 11.96 19.14 6.52
N SER A 120 11.80 20.42 6.90
CA SER A 120 11.74 21.54 5.94
C SER A 120 12.95 21.59 5.00
N LYS A 121 14.10 21.04 5.41
CA LYS A 121 15.31 20.91 4.58
C LYS A 121 15.56 19.50 4.03
N SER A 122 15.19 18.44 4.78
CA SER A 122 15.52 17.04 4.42
C SER A 122 14.36 16.24 3.85
N LYS A 123 13.12 16.73 3.94
CA LYS A 123 11.92 16.09 3.34
C LYS A 123 11.70 14.62 3.75
N HIS A 124 11.98 14.25 5.00
CA HIS A 124 11.93 12.86 5.48
C HIS A 124 10.84 12.66 6.53
N VAL A 125 9.59 13.00 6.21
CA VAL A 125 8.42 12.78 7.08
C VAL A 125 8.29 11.32 7.49
N GLU A 126 8.63 10.41 6.59
CA GLU A 126 8.58 8.97 6.81
C GLU A 126 9.46 8.50 7.98
N LYS A 127 10.65 9.08 8.10
CA LYS A 127 11.56 8.78 9.23
C LYS A 127 10.99 9.25 10.56
N ALA A 128 10.40 10.42 10.54
CA ALA A 128 9.82 11.00 11.74
C ALA A 128 8.60 10.21 12.22
N LEU A 129 7.75 9.76 11.32
CA LEU A 129 6.62 8.89 11.64
C LEU A 129 7.07 7.56 12.26
N LEU A 130 8.19 6.98 11.78
CA LEU A 130 8.77 5.76 12.32
C LEU A 130 9.34 5.95 13.74
N ILE A 131 9.86 7.14 14.06
CA ILE A 131 10.50 7.42 15.35
C ILE A 131 9.47 7.77 16.41
N TYR A 132 8.46 8.58 16.07
CA TYR A 132 7.55 9.19 17.04
C TYR A 132 6.50 8.24 17.61
N ASP A 133 6.07 7.22 16.87
CA ASP A 133 4.90 6.46 17.30
C ASP A 133 5.24 5.05 17.82
N GLY A 134 6.49 4.59 17.71
CA GLY A 134 6.79 3.16 17.93
C GLY A 134 5.88 2.26 17.07
N ASN A 135 5.11 2.88 16.17
CA ASN A 135 4.17 2.21 15.30
C ASN A 135 4.91 1.54 14.16
N GLY A 136 4.62 0.26 14.00
CA GLY A 136 5.32 -0.59 13.08
C GLY A 136 5.26 -0.09 11.63
N LYS A 137 6.19 -0.60 10.86
CA LYS A 137 6.35 -0.46 9.41
C LYS A 137 5.03 -0.63 8.64
N ASP A 138 4.10 -1.38 9.20
CA ASP A 138 2.76 -1.66 8.69
C ASP A 138 1.91 -0.39 8.49
N LYS A 139 1.82 0.47 9.52
CA LYS A 139 1.04 1.72 9.42
C LYS A 139 1.60 2.69 8.38
N ILE A 140 2.92 2.74 8.22
CA ILE A 140 3.55 3.59 7.21
C ILE A 140 3.35 3.00 5.83
N SER A 141 3.36 1.69 5.71
CA SER A 141 3.00 0.98 4.48
C SER A 141 1.57 1.31 4.07
N ASP A 142 0.61 1.21 5.00
CA ASP A 142 -0.81 1.52 4.75
C ASP A 142 -1.01 2.96 4.32
N LEU A 143 -0.41 3.91 5.04
CA LEU A 143 -0.44 5.33 4.70
C LEU A 143 0.16 5.57 3.30
N THR A 144 1.31 4.99 3.03
CA THR A 144 1.98 5.13 1.74
C THR A 144 1.15 4.51 0.62
N ALA A 145 0.61 3.30 0.82
CA ALA A 145 -0.25 2.62 -0.15
C ALA A 145 -1.47 3.46 -0.54
N ASN A 146 -2.14 4.08 0.45
CA ASN A 146 -3.26 4.98 0.19
C ASN A 146 -2.84 6.18 -0.66
N LEU A 147 -1.73 6.82 -0.32
CA LEU A 147 -1.29 8.02 -1.02
C LEU A 147 -0.77 7.74 -2.44
N ILE A 148 -0.26 6.54 -2.70
CA ILE A 148 0.19 6.14 -4.05
C ILE A 148 -0.82 5.23 -4.76
N LEU A 149 -2.07 5.18 -4.33
CA LEU A 149 -3.09 4.26 -4.86
C LEU A 149 -3.32 4.45 -6.36
N ASP A 150 -3.35 5.69 -6.85
CA ASP A 150 -3.41 6.01 -8.29
C ASP A 150 -2.25 5.36 -9.06
N TYR A 151 -1.04 5.47 -8.53
CA TYR A 151 0.13 4.84 -9.14
C TYR A 151 0.01 3.31 -9.17
N LEU A 152 -0.38 2.68 -8.06
CA LEU A 152 -0.54 1.22 -7.99
C LEU A 152 -1.64 0.73 -8.93
N ALA A 153 -2.77 1.45 -9.00
CA ALA A 153 -3.87 1.14 -9.91
C ALA A 153 -3.45 1.29 -11.38
N THR A 154 -2.79 2.40 -11.72
CA THR A 154 -2.26 2.62 -13.08
C THR A 154 -1.21 1.58 -13.45
N TYR A 155 -0.29 1.25 -12.55
CA TYR A 155 0.73 0.22 -12.73
C TYR A 155 0.10 -1.15 -13.02
N THR A 156 -0.90 -1.51 -12.21
CA THR A 156 -1.64 -2.77 -12.38
C THR A 156 -2.45 -2.79 -13.68
N GLN A 157 -3.14 -1.70 -14.00
CA GLN A 157 -3.92 -1.58 -15.23
C GLN A 157 -3.05 -1.75 -16.49
N ASN A 158 -1.85 -1.15 -16.50
CA ASN A 158 -0.92 -1.28 -17.61
C ASN A 158 -0.46 -2.72 -17.81
N PHE A 159 -0.16 -3.43 -16.71
CA PHE A 159 0.12 -4.86 -16.76
C PHE A 159 -1.08 -5.66 -17.27
N ALA A 160 -2.26 -5.39 -16.71
CA ALA A 160 -3.48 -6.13 -17.04
C ALA A 160 -3.84 -6.00 -18.54
N LYS A 161 -3.81 -4.79 -19.08
CA LYS A 161 -4.10 -4.53 -20.50
C LYS A 161 -3.13 -5.26 -21.46
N GLN A 162 -1.91 -5.53 -20.99
CA GLN A 162 -0.88 -6.13 -21.83
C GLN A 162 -0.84 -7.66 -21.75
N TYR A 163 -1.17 -8.23 -20.58
CA TYR A 163 -0.85 -9.63 -20.28
C TYR A 163 -2.03 -10.46 -19.76
N ILE A 164 -3.14 -9.84 -19.36
CA ILE A 164 -4.27 -10.55 -18.75
C ILE A 164 -5.44 -10.64 -19.75
N ASP A 165 -6.07 -11.82 -19.84
CA ASP A 165 -7.27 -12.02 -20.63
C ASP A 165 -8.38 -11.05 -20.16
N PRO A 166 -9.06 -10.31 -21.05
CA PRO A 166 -10.14 -9.39 -20.72
C PRO A 166 -11.25 -9.97 -19.84
N LYS A 167 -11.50 -11.29 -19.89
CA LYS A 167 -12.48 -11.97 -19.01
C LYS A 167 -12.21 -11.82 -17.53
N TYR A 168 -10.94 -11.56 -17.14
CA TYR A 168 -10.51 -11.34 -15.76
C TYR A 168 -10.39 -9.86 -15.37
N ILE A 169 -10.73 -8.93 -16.25
CA ILE A 169 -10.64 -7.49 -16.04
C ILE A 169 -12.04 -6.89 -15.85
N SER A 170 -12.18 -5.94 -14.94
CA SER A 170 -13.42 -5.19 -14.75
C SER A 170 -13.11 -3.73 -14.44
N TYR A 171 -14.13 -2.86 -14.55
CA TYR A 171 -14.04 -1.46 -14.20
C TYR A 171 -14.25 -1.29 -12.68
N PHE A 172 -13.41 -0.47 -12.07
CA PHE A 172 -13.49 -0.10 -10.67
C PHE A 172 -13.26 1.40 -10.51
N TYR A 173 -14.00 2.02 -9.60
CA TYR A 173 -13.87 3.41 -9.24
C TYR A 173 -13.16 3.52 -7.90
N LEU A 174 -12.03 4.23 -7.85
CA LEU A 174 -11.19 4.36 -6.66
C LEU A 174 -10.99 5.83 -6.32
N ASP A 175 -11.11 6.16 -5.04
CA ASP A 175 -10.74 7.47 -4.51
C ASP A 175 -9.21 7.52 -4.33
N SER A 176 -8.50 7.65 -5.46
CA SER A 176 -7.07 7.34 -5.55
C SER A 176 -6.16 8.56 -5.62
N THR A 177 -6.66 9.71 -6.06
CA THR A 177 -5.87 10.92 -6.31
C THR A 177 -6.40 12.08 -5.49
N PHE A 178 -5.55 12.68 -4.63
CA PHE A 178 -5.94 13.87 -3.89
C PHE A 178 -5.78 15.13 -4.74
N ASN A 179 -6.87 15.83 -4.94
CA ASN A 179 -6.88 17.13 -5.64
C ASN A 179 -6.69 18.27 -4.63
N PHE A 180 -5.56 18.96 -4.72
CA PHE A 180 -5.21 20.05 -3.81
C PHE A 180 -6.06 21.33 -4.01
N LYS A 181 -6.77 21.46 -5.14
CA LYS A 181 -7.65 22.61 -5.38
C LYS A 181 -9.01 22.40 -4.72
N THR A 182 -9.60 21.23 -4.89
CA THR A 182 -10.89 20.85 -4.28
C THR A 182 -10.72 20.33 -2.87
N GLN A 183 -9.48 20.02 -2.46
CA GLN A 183 -9.12 19.42 -1.16
C GLN A 183 -9.89 18.13 -0.87
N SER A 184 -10.04 17.29 -1.88
CA SER A 184 -10.75 16.02 -1.79
C SER A 184 -10.07 14.96 -2.66
N PHE A 185 -10.30 13.70 -2.31
CA PHE A 185 -9.92 12.61 -3.20
C PHE A 185 -10.85 12.55 -4.40
N GLU A 186 -10.26 12.35 -5.57
CA GLU A 186 -10.99 12.18 -6.84
C GLU A 186 -11.27 10.69 -7.06
N ASN A 187 -12.51 10.42 -7.46
CA ASN A 187 -12.94 9.09 -7.85
C ASN A 187 -12.56 8.84 -9.31
N VAL A 188 -11.59 7.95 -9.53
CA VAL A 188 -11.03 7.66 -10.86
C VAL A 188 -11.36 6.23 -11.27
N GLU A 189 -11.71 6.05 -12.53
CA GLU A 189 -12.00 4.74 -13.11
C GLU A 189 -10.74 4.02 -13.59
N TYR A 190 -10.61 2.73 -13.22
CA TYR A 190 -9.53 1.85 -13.66
C TYR A 190 -10.07 0.52 -14.16
N GLN A 191 -9.37 -0.06 -15.13
CA GLN A 191 -9.57 -1.43 -15.59
C GLN A 191 -8.59 -2.37 -14.87
N LEU A 192 -9.06 -3.08 -13.86
CA LEU A 192 -8.22 -3.88 -12.97
C LEU A 192 -8.58 -5.36 -13.03
N PRO A 193 -7.61 -6.27 -12.82
CA PRO A 193 -7.89 -7.68 -12.63
C PRO A 193 -8.70 -7.87 -11.34
N TYR A 194 -9.60 -8.86 -11.33
CA TYR A 194 -10.48 -9.08 -10.20
C TYR A 194 -10.59 -10.55 -9.80
N ILE A 195 -10.94 -10.73 -8.54
CA ILE A 195 -11.37 -12.01 -7.97
C ILE A 195 -12.81 -11.88 -7.50
N ILE A 196 -13.47 -13.02 -7.30
CA ILE A 196 -14.76 -13.06 -6.61
C ILE A 196 -14.49 -13.33 -5.13
N ASN A 197 -14.90 -12.42 -4.27
CA ASN A 197 -14.75 -12.54 -2.85
C ASN A 197 -15.77 -13.55 -2.24
N ARG A 198 -15.69 -13.80 -0.94
CA ARG A 198 -16.58 -14.75 -0.24
C ARG A 198 -18.06 -14.38 -0.28
N LYS A 199 -18.37 -13.11 -0.58
CA LYS A 199 -19.74 -12.60 -0.71
C LYS A 199 -20.28 -12.71 -2.14
N GLY A 200 -19.47 -13.20 -3.09
CA GLY A 200 -19.83 -13.27 -4.50
C GLY A 200 -19.64 -11.95 -5.26
N GLU A 201 -18.98 -10.96 -4.68
CA GLU A 201 -18.73 -9.65 -5.28
C GLU A 201 -17.37 -9.61 -5.97
N LYS A 202 -17.26 -8.80 -7.04
CA LYS A 202 -15.98 -8.52 -7.68
C LYS A 202 -15.12 -7.66 -6.78
N GLU A 203 -13.90 -8.10 -6.51
CA GLU A 203 -12.89 -7.39 -5.75
C GLU A 203 -11.63 -7.25 -6.59
N TYR A 204 -11.16 -6.02 -6.82
CA TYR A 204 -9.97 -5.79 -7.63
C TYR A 204 -8.70 -6.26 -6.92
N VAL A 205 -7.66 -6.49 -7.71
CA VAL A 205 -6.34 -6.91 -7.23
C VAL A 205 -5.32 -5.91 -7.72
N LEU A 206 -4.40 -5.49 -6.85
CA LEU A 206 -3.32 -4.57 -7.16
C LEU A 206 -1.97 -5.29 -7.17
N LEU A 207 -1.18 -5.03 -8.19
CA LEU A 207 0.24 -5.36 -8.21
C LEU A 207 1.05 -4.22 -7.58
N THR A 208 2.07 -4.60 -6.84
CA THR A 208 3.03 -3.66 -6.26
C THR A 208 4.42 -3.89 -6.86
N PRO A 209 5.14 -2.84 -7.28
CA PRO A 209 6.52 -2.97 -7.72
C PRO A 209 7.40 -3.55 -6.61
N PHE A 210 8.23 -4.53 -6.96
CA PHE A 210 9.09 -5.21 -5.99
C PHE A 210 10.11 -4.28 -5.36
N ASP A 211 10.60 -3.29 -6.09
CA ASP A 211 11.68 -2.40 -5.67
C ASP A 211 11.28 -1.30 -4.68
N ILE A 212 9.98 -1.19 -4.36
CA ILE A 212 9.47 -0.36 -3.25
C ILE A 212 9.06 -1.19 -2.03
N LEU A 213 9.29 -2.51 -2.07
CA LEU A 213 8.93 -3.42 -1.00
C LEU A 213 10.13 -3.77 -0.12
N ARG A 214 9.87 -3.90 1.16
CA ARG A 214 10.82 -4.40 2.16
C ARG A 214 10.22 -5.53 2.96
N GLU A 215 11.06 -6.50 3.32
CA GLU A 215 10.70 -7.56 4.25
C GLU A 215 10.61 -7.03 5.68
N ASP A 216 9.74 -7.62 6.47
CA ASP A 216 9.77 -7.37 7.90
C ASP A 216 10.89 -8.19 8.56
N ASP A 217 11.75 -7.50 9.32
CA ASP A 217 12.85 -8.13 10.04
C ASP A 217 12.36 -9.16 11.08
N THR A 218 11.12 -9.05 11.55
CA THR A 218 10.49 -10.03 12.44
C THR A 218 10.08 -11.33 11.71
N ALA A 219 9.91 -11.29 10.39
CA ALA A 219 9.62 -12.46 9.57
C ALA A 219 10.84 -13.39 9.39
N ARG A 220 12.05 -12.98 9.77
CA ARG A 220 13.27 -13.78 9.73
C ARG A 220 13.26 -15.02 10.64
N ILE A 221 12.25 -15.18 11.51
CA ILE A 221 12.06 -16.37 12.34
C ILE A 221 11.56 -17.58 11.53
N VAL A 222 11.26 -17.41 10.23
CA VAL A 222 10.88 -18.52 9.34
C VAL A 222 11.84 -18.56 8.14
N PRO A 223 12.97 -19.27 8.23
CA PRO A 223 14.04 -19.24 7.22
C PRO A 223 13.66 -19.71 5.81
N ASP A 224 12.50 -20.33 5.63
CA ASP A 224 12.11 -21.00 4.37
C ASP A 224 11.13 -20.23 3.48
N VAL A 225 10.75 -18.99 3.84
CA VAL A 225 9.72 -18.24 3.11
C VAL A 225 10.29 -17.57 1.85
N PHE A 226 11.59 -17.26 1.82
CA PHE A 226 12.23 -16.43 0.81
C PHE A 226 13.24 -17.12 -0.12
N SER A 227 13.43 -18.42 0.00
CA SER A 227 14.16 -19.13 -1.05
C SER A 227 13.31 -19.04 -2.34
N ARG A 228 13.94 -18.71 -3.47
CA ARG A 228 13.32 -18.50 -4.81
C ARG A 228 12.31 -19.57 -5.27
N ARG A 229 11.95 -20.53 -4.42
CA ARG A 229 11.04 -21.65 -4.67
C ARG A 229 9.91 -21.84 -3.63
N GLY A 230 9.75 -20.96 -2.58
CA GLY A 230 8.99 -21.36 -1.40
C GLY A 230 8.03 -20.38 -0.73
N ILE A 231 7.70 -19.25 -1.30
CA ILE A 231 7.00 -18.13 -0.62
C ILE A 231 5.64 -18.47 0.02
N CYS A 232 5.03 -19.60 -0.16
CA CYS A 232 3.74 -19.91 0.50
C CYS A 232 3.53 -21.34 0.97
N LYS A 233 4.54 -22.22 0.90
CA LYS A 233 4.32 -23.64 1.27
C LYS A 233 4.04 -23.86 2.75
N ASN A 234 4.54 -23.00 3.64
CA ASN A 234 4.43 -23.22 5.09
C ASN A 234 3.18 -22.57 5.73
N ALA A 235 2.62 -21.51 5.16
CA ALA A 235 1.34 -20.97 5.65
C ALA A 235 0.17 -21.91 5.36
N CYS A 236 0.22 -22.67 4.26
CA CYS A 236 -0.81 -23.64 3.89
C CYS A 236 -0.60 -25.05 4.52
N ARG A 237 0.63 -25.47 4.88
CA ARG A 237 0.87 -26.80 5.44
C ARG A 237 0.31 -27.03 6.85
N ARG A 238 0.28 -26.01 7.70
CA ARG A 238 -0.26 -26.14 9.06
C ARG A 238 -1.77 -26.36 9.15
N ARG A 239 -2.49 -26.42 8.04
CA ARG A 239 -3.92 -26.75 8.01
C ARG A 239 -4.23 -28.23 7.77
N LYS A 240 -3.26 -29.03 7.31
CA LYS A 240 -3.48 -30.47 7.12
C LYS A 240 -3.26 -31.30 8.39
N ASP A 241 -2.60 -30.71 9.39
CA ASP A 241 -2.25 -31.42 10.63
C ASP A 241 -3.20 -31.05 11.80
N ALA A 242 -4.27 -30.29 11.54
CA ALA A 242 -5.27 -29.85 12.51
C ALA A 242 -6.73 -30.19 12.09
N ALA A 243 -6.91 -31.27 11.31
CA ALA A 243 -8.22 -31.84 10.99
C ALA A 243 -8.24 -33.33 11.36
#